data_4ad951a5872955ac0c06efa0dca6bd93
#
_entry.id   4ad951a5872955ac0c06efa0dca6bd93
#
_cell.length_a   1.000
_cell.length_b   1.000
_cell.length_c   1.000
_cell.angle_alpha   90.00
_cell.angle_beta   90.00
_cell.angle_gamma   90.00
#
_symmetry.space_group_name_H-M   'P 1'
#
loop_
_entity.id
_entity.type
_entity.pdbx_description
1 polymer ?
#
loop_
_entity_poly.entity_id
_entity_poly.type
_entity_poly.pdbx_seq_one_letter_code
_entity_poly.pdbx_strand_id
1 'polypeptide(L)'
;MTDLRAGLGQLRSQWRANPRLRYGGMAIIGILGLQGLFMLSDHASQLKAAYTADTEMLARLEGLRKETWWPERADSTGEVLQAVVDRIPEVAGKGMAQAESQAWLTRLAADQKLEEPHVKVESTVDVDGYPDMWQVISRLDGTLPDHGHGAFLHALAEALPWVQVERIEIAEGNAPRVVVTFRSYYRKAALADGQQQPPADKSDAATRNPDAADLAR
;
A
#
# COMPACT_ATOMS: atom_id res chain seq x y z
N MET A 1 29.55 -61.88 0.22
CA MET A 1 28.15 -62.24 0.62
C MET A 1 28.05 -63.44 1.54
N THR A 2 29.10 -64.08 1.88
CA THR A 2 29.18 -65.32 2.71
C THR A 2 29.12 -65.03 4.22
N ASP A 3 29.63 -63.88 4.70
CA ASP A 3 29.72 -63.56 6.12
C ASP A 3 28.38 -63.23 6.81
N LEU A 4 27.41 -62.66 6.07
CA LEU A 4 26.08 -62.36 6.60
C LEU A 4 25.26 -63.59 6.96
N ARG A 5 25.44 -64.73 6.22
CA ARG A 5 24.73 -65.98 6.48
C ARG A 5 25.32 -66.72 7.68
N ALA A 6 26.62 -66.63 7.93
CA ALA A 6 27.26 -67.19 9.11
C ALA A 6 26.84 -66.47 10.39
N GLY A 7 26.73 -65.14 10.35
CA GLY A 7 26.28 -64.33 11.47
C GLY A 7 24.80 -64.57 11.88
N LEU A 8 23.93 -64.77 10.88
CA LEU A 8 22.51 -65.09 11.14
C LEU A 8 22.33 -66.48 11.78
N GLY A 9 23.20 -67.45 11.46
CA GLY A 9 23.17 -68.79 12.10
C GLY A 9 23.55 -68.75 13.58
N GLN A 10 24.57 -67.95 13.93
CA GLN A 10 24.99 -67.73 15.32
C GLN A 10 23.98 -66.97 16.13
N LEU A 11 23.35 -65.94 15.60
CA LEU A 11 22.26 -65.19 16.23
C LEU A 11 21.05 -66.12 16.56
N ARG A 12 20.72 -67.03 15.64
CA ARG A 12 19.60 -67.95 15.81
C ARG A 12 19.85 -69.02 16.88
N SER A 13 21.09 -69.47 17.08
CA SER A 13 21.48 -70.39 18.12
C SER A 13 21.50 -69.71 19.50
N GLN A 14 22.02 -68.49 19.59
CA GLN A 14 22.04 -67.69 20.83
C GLN A 14 20.63 -67.29 21.28
N TRP A 15 19.74 -67.05 20.33
CA TRP A 15 18.36 -66.69 20.62
C TRP A 15 17.58 -67.85 21.21
N ARG A 16 17.89 -69.08 20.85
CA ARG A 16 17.28 -70.27 21.48
C ARG A 16 17.84 -70.59 22.86
N ALA A 17 19.10 -70.25 23.12
CA ALA A 17 19.76 -70.55 24.40
C ALA A 17 19.46 -69.55 25.54
N ASN A 18 19.11 -68.30 25.20
CA ASN A 18 18.93 -67.24 26.20
C ASN A 18 17.49 -66.66 26.22
N PRO A 19 16.64 -66.96 27.24
CA PRO A 19 15.28 -66.43 27.30
C PRO A 19 15.26 -64.89 27.40
N ARG A 20 16.27 -64.28 28.02
CA ARG A 20 16.38 -62.81 28.14
C ARG A 20 16.54 -62.12 26.75
N LEU A 21 17.24 -62.76 25.83
CA LEU A 21 17.41 -62.24 24.46
C LEU A 21 16.07 -62.28 23.67
N ARG A 22 15.24 -63.31 23.91
CA ARG A 22 13.91 -63.44 23.28
C ARG A 22 12.97 -62.36 23.74
N TYR A 23 12.93 -62.05 25.04
CA TYR A 23 12.08 -60.99 25.56
C TYR A 23 12.57 -59.62 25.12
N GLY A 24 13.90 -59.37 25.08
CA GLY A 24 14.45 -58.13 24.57
C GLY A 24 14.15 -57.89 23.07
N GLY A 25 14.31 -58.96 22.25
CA GLY A 25 13.95 -58.90 20.84
C GLY A 25 12.46 -58.64 20.57
N MET A 26 11.58 -59.34 21.35
CA MET A 26 10.13 -59.06 21.27
C MET A 26 9.79 -57.62 21.68
N ALA A 27 10.43 -57.11 22.73
CA ALA A 27 10.22 -55.72 23.16
C ALA A 27 10.64 -54.70 22.05
N ILE A 28 11.80 -54.92 21.39
CA ILE A 28 12.23 -54.06 20.31
C ILE A 28 11.28 -54.13 19.11
N ILE A 29 10.80 -55.32 18.74
CA ILE A 29 9.82 -55.46 17.64
C ILE A 29 8.48 -54.78 18.03
N GLY A 30 8.08 -54.92 19.29
CA GLY A 30 6.87 -54.24 19.80
C GLY A 30 6.99 -52.73 19.75
N ILE A 31 8.14 -52.16 20.14
CA ILE A 31 8.39 -50.73 20.12
C ILE A 31 8.41 -50.22 18.66
N LEU A 32 9.10 -50.92 17.77
CA LEU A 32 9.16 -50.55 16.33
C LEU A 32 7.78 -50.65 15.66
N GLY A 33 6.99 -51.68 16.01
CA GLY A 33 5.62 -51.82 15.53
C GLY A 33 4.71 -50.69 16.02
N LEU A 34 4.85 -50.33 17.30
CA LEU A 34 4.10 -49.22 17.88
C LEU A 34 4.48 -47.88 17.21
N GLN A 35 5.76 -47.66 16.99
CA GLN A 35 6.25 -46.46 16.31
C GLN A 35 5.77 -46.39 14.86
N GLY A 36 5.73 -47.54 14.15
CA GLY A 36 5.17 -47.60 12.80
C GLY A 36 3.67 -47.27 12.79
N LEU A 37 2.92 -47.73 13.77
CA LEU A 37 1.50 -47.39 13.93
C LEU A 37 1.26 -45.89 14.18
N PHE A 38 2.08 -45.27 15.04
CA PHE A 38 2.00 -43.80 15.24
C PHE A 38 2.32 -43.03 13.97
N MET A 39 3.37 -43.41 13.25
CA MET A 39 3.74 -42.75 11.99
C MET A 39 2.65 -42.87 10.91
N LEU A 40 1.96 -44.02 10.86
CA LEU A 40 0.81 -44.22 9.95
C LEU A 40 -0.39 -43.36 10.36
N SER A 41 -0.65 -43.29 11.67
CA SER A 41 -1.73 -42.45 12.23
C SER A 41 -1.49 -40.96 11.93
N ASP A 42 -0.25 -40.47 12.12
CA ASP A 42 0.11 -39.10 11.84
C ASP A 42 -0.03 -38.74 10.34
N HIS A 43 0.38 -39.68 9.49
CA HIS A 43 0.22 -39.50 8.04
C HIS A 43 -1.25 -39.48 7.62
N ALA A 44 -2.08 -40.31 8.20
CA ALA A 44 -3.53 -40.33 7.95
C ALA A 44 -4.21 -39.05 8.45
N SER A 45 -3.76 -38.50 9.60
CA SER A 45 -4.29 -37.23 10.13
C SER A 45 -3.90 -36.03 9.28
N GLN A 46 -2.69 -35.99 8.75
CA GLN A 46 -2.22 -34.94 7.82
C GLN A 46 -3.03 -34.95 6.51
N LEU A 47 -3.28 -36.15 5.95
CA LEU A 47 -4.10 -36.28 4.76
C LEU A 47 -5.55 -35.83 4.99
N LYS A 48 -6.13 -36.14 6.16
CA LYS A 48 -7.46 -35.66 6.53
C LYS A 48 -7.49 -34.14 6.68
N ALA A 49 -6.47 -33.54 7.31
CA ALA A 49 -6.39 -32.09 7.47
C ALA A 49 -6.25 -31.37 6.12
N ALA A 50 -5.44 -31.90 5.20
CA ALA A 50 -5.34 -31.38 3.83
C ALA A 50 -6.68 -31.45 3.09
N TYR A 51 -7.34 -32.61 3.16
CA TYR A 51 -8.64 -32.81 2.51
C TYR A 51 -9.73 -31.89 3.07
N THR A 52 -9.76 -31.67 4.39
CA THR A 52 -10.73 -30.71 4.98
C THR A 52 -10.45 -29.28 4.56
N ALA A 53 -9.18 -28.87 4.48
CA ALA A 53 -8.81 -27.54 3.98
C ALA A 53 -9.24 -27.33 2.51
N ASP A 54 -9.02 -28.33 1.67
CA ASP A 54 -9.44 -28.30 0.26
C ASP A 54 -10.95 -28.23 0.11
N THR A 55 -11.71 -29.01 0.90
CA THR A 55 -13.17 -28.98 0.87
C THR A 55 -13.76 -27.67 1.39
N GLU A 56 -13.15 -27.05 2.42
CA GLU A 56 -13.54 -25.71 2.87
C GLU A 56 -13.25 -24.65 1.81
N MET A 57 -12.12 -24.73 1.13
CA MET A 57 -11.78 -23.80 0.04
C MET A 57 -12.76 -23.94 -1.13
N LEU A 58 -13.12 -25.17 -1.51
CA LEU A 58 -14.14 -25.43 -2.54
C LEU A 58 -15.50 -24.87 -2.14
N ALA A 59 -15.92 -25.08 -0.89
CA ALA A 59 -17.19 -24.56 -0.39
C ALA A 59 -17.22 -23.01 -0.42
N ARG A 60 -16.11 -22.35 -0.11
CA ARG A 60 -15.98 -20.89 -0.23
C ARG A 60 -16.06 -20.43 -1.69
N LEU A 61 -15.37 -21.12 -2.60
CA LEU A 61 -15.42 -20.81 -4.05
C LEU A 61 -16.81 -21.03 -4.64
N GLU A 62 -17.51 -22.08 -4.23
CA GLU A 62 -18.90 -22.32 -4.64
C GLU A 62 -19.86 -21.24 -4.07
N GLY A 63 -19.62 -20.79 -2.83
CA GLY A 63 -20.35 -19.66 -2.25
C GLY A 63 -20.18 -18.40 -3.09
N LEU A 64 -18.94 -18.06 -3.44
CA LEU A 64 -18.62 -16.90 -4.29
C LEU A 64 -19.22 -17.02 -5.70
N ARG A 65 -19.23 -18.23 -6.28
CA ARG A 65 -19.84 -18.47 -7.60
C ARG A 65 -21.34 -18.25 -7.61
N LYS A 66 -22.03 -18.46 -6.49
CA LYS A 66 -23.46 -18.23 -6.36
C LYS A 66 -23.85 -16.77 -6.16
N GLU A 67 -22.87 -15.93 -5.83
CA GLU A 67 -23.06 -14.48 -5.68
C GLU A 67 -23.07 -13.83 -7.08
N THR A 68 -24.24 -13.76 -7.69
CA THR A 68 -24.44 -13.17 -9.02
C THR A 68 -24.40 -11.64 -9.04
N TRP A 69 -24.32 -11.00 -7.89
CA TRP A 69 -24.37 -9.54 -7.74
C TRP A 69 -23.00 -8.82 -7.86
N TRP A 70 -21.88 -9.56 -8.01
CA TRP A 70 -20.56 -8.97 -8.20
C TRP A 70 -20.42 -8.09 -9.44
N PRO A 71 -20.94 -8.47 -10.63
CA PRO A 71 -20.88 -7.61 -11.82
C PRO A 71 -21.62 -6.29 -11.58
N GLU A 72 -22.83 -6.36 -11.04
CA GLU A 72 -23.67 -5.20 -10.74
C GLU A 72 -23.01 -4.25 -9.72
N ARG A 73 -22.32 -4.82 -8.72
CA ARG A 73 -21.52 -4.04 -7.78
C ARG A 73 -20.26 -3.45 -8.39
N ALA A 74 -19.61 -4.16 -9.30
CA ALA A 74 -18.45 -3.65 -10.02
C ALA A 74 -18.85 -2.44 -10.88
N ASP A 75 -19.99 -2.54 -11.59
CA ASP A 75 -20.53 -1.46 -12.41
C ASP A 75 -20.89 -0.23 -11.54
N SER A 76 -21.63 -0.44 -10.46
CA SER A 76 -22.00 0.64 -9.53
C SER A 76 -20.78 1.29 -8.86
N THR A 77 -19.75 0.50 -8.53
CA THR A 77 -18.50 1.02 -7.99
C THR A 77 -17.74 1.83 -9.05
N GLY A 78 -17.77 1.39 -10.31
CA GLY A 78 -17.20 2.12 -11.44
C GLY A 78 -17.88 3.48 -11.62
N GLU A 79 -19.19 3.55 -11.56
CA GLU A 79 -19.95 4.81 -11.63
C GLU A 79 -19.61 5.77 -10.50
N VAL A 80 -19.54 5.25 -9.26
CA VAL A 80 -19.12 6.06 -8.10
C VAL A 80 -17.71 6.57 -8.26
N LEU A 81 -16.78 5.72 -8.70
CA LEU A 81 -15.39 6.12 -8.95
C LEU A 81 -15.32 7.23 -10.00
N GLN A 82 -16.05 7.08 -11.10
CA GLN A 82 -16.10 8.09 -12.16
C GLN A 82 -16.66 9.41 -11.62
N ALA A 83 -17.74 9.37 -10.85
CA ALA A 83 -18.31 10.55 -10.23
C ALA A 83 -17.37 11.26 -9.25
N VAL A 84 -16.50 10.50 -8.57
CA VAL A 84 -15.44 11.06 -7.71
C VAL A 84 -14.36 11.71 -8.57
N VAL A 85 -13.90 11.03 -9.63
CA VAL A 85 -12.85 11.55 -10.54
C VAL A 85 -13.34 12.82 -11.24
N ASP A 86 -14.61 12.90 -11.64
CA ASP A 86 -15.17 14.07 -12.32
C ASP A 86 -15.27 15.31 -11.42
N ARG A 87 -15.26 15.13 -10.10
CA ARG A 87 -15.20 16.23 -9.13
C ARG A 87 -13.79 16.81 -8.93
N ILE A 88 -12.76 16.10 -9.40
CA ILE A 88 -11.38 16.58 -9.29
C ILE A 88 -11.13 17.63 -10.38
N PRO A 89 -10.72 18.86 -9.99
CA PRO A 89 -10.46 19.93 -10.95
C PRO A 89 -9.41 19.56 -11.98
N GLU A 90 -9.61 20.02 -13.21
CA GLU A 90 -8.68 19.81 -14.30
C GLU A 90 -7.84 21.08 -14.53
N VAL A 91 -6.52 20.91 -14.63
CA VAL A 91 -5.58 22.04 -14.80
C VAL A 91 -4.53 21.75 -15.88
N ALA A 92 -4.08 22.80 -16.54
CA ALA A 92 -3.15 22.68 -17.66
C ALA A 92 -1.68 22.42 -17.24
N GLY A 93 -1.32 22.67 -15.98
CA GLY A 93 0.07 22.50 -15.54
C GLY A 93 0.25 22.59 -14.02
N LYS A 94 1.41 22.15 -13.54
CA LYS A 94 1.76 22.16 -12.10
C LYS A 94 1.64 23.55 -11.47
N GLY A 95 2.06 24.60 -12.18
CA GLY A 95 1.94 25.97 -11.70
C GLY A 95 0.49 26.44 -11.54
N MET A 96 -0.41 26.01 -12.44
CA MET A 96 -1.84 26.30 -12.32
C MET A 96 -2.44 25.56 -11.12
N ALA A 97 -2.07 24.28 -10.90
CA ALA A 97 -2.50 23.53 -9.73
C ALA A 97 -2.10 24.22 -8.41
N GLN A 98 -0.88 24.75 -8.36
CA GLN A 98 -0.38 25.52 -7.21
C GLN A 98 -1.19 26.80 -7.00
N ALA A 99 -1.41 27.56 -8.08
CA ALA A 99 -2.16 28.81 -8.02
C ALA A 99 -3.61 28.57 -7.57
N GLU A 100 -4.28 27.53 -8.08
CA GLU A 100 -5.64 27.18 -7.68
C GLU A 100 -5.71 26.71 -6.22
N SER A 101 -4.75 25.88 -5.78
CA SER A 101 -4.67 25.46 -4.38
C SER A 101 -4.49 26.66 -3.44
N GLN A 102 -3.58 27.58 -3.81
CA GLN A 102 -3.36 28.79 -3.03
C GLN A 102 -4.61 29.71 -3.00
N ALA A 103 -5.26 29.90 -4.16
CA ALA A 103 -6.47 30.71 -4.25
C ALA A 103 -7.62 30.11 -3.44
N TRP A 104 -7.77 28.80 -3.47
CA TRP A 104 -8.80 28.11 -2.66
C TRP A 104 -8.54 28.28 -1.16
N LEU A 105 -7.29 28.05 -0.70
CA LEU A 105 -6.93 28.23 0.72
C LEU A 105 -7.12 29.67 1.19
N THR A 106 -6.80 30.64 0.33
CA THR A 106 -6.99 32.07 0.63
C THR A 106 -8.46 32.39 0.78
N ARG A 107 -9.33 31.84 -0.08
CA ARG A 107 -10.79 31.98 0.03
C ARG A 107 -11.30 31.30 1.30
N LEU A 108 -10.87 30.07 1.56
CA LEU A 108 -11.25 29.35 2.78
C LEU A 108 -10.91 30.15 4.04
N ALA A 109 -9.70 30.71 4.10
CA ALA A 109 -9.27 31.54 5.22
C ALA A 109 -10.16 32.79 5.39
N ALA A 110 -10.52 33.45 4.29
CA ALA A 110 -11.39 34.63 4.30
C ALA A 110 -12.83 34.28 4.73
N ASP A 111 -13.40 33.22 4.16
CA ASP A 111 -14.76 32.76 4.45
C ASP A 111 -14.91 32.32 5.91
N GLN A 112 -13.89 31.69 6.47
CA GLN A 112 -13.85 31.26 7.85
C GLN A 112 -13.36 32.38 8.81
N LYS A 113 -13.05 33.55 8.28
CA LYS A 113 -12.58 34.72 9.03
C LYS A 113 -11.37 34.42 9.91
N LEU A 114 -10.40 33.67 9.35
CA LEU A 114 -9.16 33.43 10.05
C LEU A 114 -8.41 34.76 10.22
N GLU A 115 -7.90 34.99 11.43
CA GLU A 115 -7.03 36.12 11.71
C GLU A 115 -5.58 35.74 11.36
N GLU A 116 -4.86 36.66 10.74
CA GLU A 116 -3.48 36.48 10.30
C GLU A 116 -3.23 35.19 9.50
N PRO A 117 -4.00 34.93 8.41
CA PRO A 117 -3.87 33.69 7.67
C PRO A 117 -2.57 33.65 6.89
N HIS A 118 -1.81 32.58 7.03
CA HIS A 118 -0.60 32.30 6.24
C HIS A 118 -0.85 31.06 5.38
N VAL A 119 -0.87 31.26 4.06
CA VAL A 119 -1.00 30.18 3.09
C VAL A 119 0.35 29.92 2.44
N LYS A 120 0.80 28.67 2.49
CA LYS A 120 2.05 28.23 1.86
C LYS A 120 1.81 26.99 1.02
N VAL A 121 2.16 27.06 -0.27
CA VAL A 121 2.25 25.86 -1.12
C VAL A 121 3.68 25.31 -0.99
N GLU A 122 3.79 24.06 -0.59
CA GLU A 122 5.10 23.43 -0.29
C GLU A 122 5.66 22.70 -1.50
N SER A 123 4.87 21.84 -2.13
CA SER A 123 5.34 21.06 -3.27
C SER A 123 4.20 20.61 -4.17
N THR A 124 4.54 20.29 -5.43
CA THR A 124 3.64 19.62 -6.38
C THR A 124 4.35 18.42 -6.94
N VAL A 125 3.76 17.25 -6.74
CA VAL A 125 4.30 15.97 -7.17
C VAL A 125 3.31 15.22 -8.05
N ASP A 126 3.81 14.31 -8.87
CA ASP A 126 2.97 13.37 -9.60
C ASP A 126 2.47 12.29 -8.62
N VAL A 127 1.25 11.80 -8.83
CA VAL A 127 0.66 10.79 -7.96
C VAL A 127 1.09 9.40 -8.42
N ASP A 128 1.68 8.60 -7.52
CA ASP A 128 2.11 7.25 -7.81
C ASP A 128 0.92 6.38 -8.26
N GLY A 129 1.07 5.70 -9.39
CA GLY A 129 0.01 4.87 -9.97
C GLY A 129 -1.05 5.63 -10.77
N TYR A 130 -1.03 6.98 -10.77
CA TYR A 130 -1.98 7.83 -11.50
C TYR A 130 -1.23 8.91 -12.29
N PRO A 131 -0.66 8.56 -13.47
CA PRO A 131 0.19 9.46 -14.25
C PRO A 131 -0.53 10.74 -14.68
N ASP A 132 -1.86 10.72 -14.75
CA ASP A 132 -2.70 11.85 -15.16
C ASP A 132 -3.14 12.75 -14.00
N MET A 133 -2.52 12.59 -12.84
CA MET A 133 -2.87 13.38 -11.66
C MET A 133 -1.65 14.06 -11.06
N TRP A 134 -1.89 15.27 -10.53
CA TRP A 134 -0.95 15.98 -9.66
C TRP A 134 -1.50 16.06 -8.24
N GLN A 135 -0.59 16.02 -7.29
CA GLN A 135 -0.84 16.27 -5.88
C GLN A 135 -0.10 17.53 -5.46
N VAL A 136 -0.82 18.48 -4.89
CA VAL A 136 -0.25 19.70 -4.31
C VAL A 136 -0.31 19.59 -2.80
N ILE A 137 0.83 19.74 -2.15
CA ILE A 137 0.93 19.82 -0.70
C ILE A 137 0.97 21.28 -0.31
N SER A 138 0.05 21.68 0.57
CA SER A 138 -0.08 23.06 1.01
C SER A 138 -0.40 23.14 2.51
N ARG A 139 -0.08 24.26 3.11
CA ARG A 139 -0.27 24.53 4.54
C ARG A 139 -1.01 25.83 4.74
N LEU A 140 -1.99 25.80 5.63
CA LEU A 140 -2.72 26.97 6.12
C LEU A 140 -2.46 27.09 7.63
N ASP A 141 -2.07 28.27 8.05
CA ASP A 141 -1.86 28.65 9.45
C ASP A 141 -2.67 29.93 9.72
N GLY A 142 -3.32 30.01 10.87
CA GLY A 142 -4.08 31.18 11.26
C GLY A 142 -4.79 30.98 12.58
N THR A 143 -5.44 32.05 13.07
CA THR A 143 -6.21 32.02 14.31
C THR A 143 -7.70 31.94 13.97
N LEU A 144 -8.40 30.97 14.55
CA LEU A 144 -9.84 30.80 14.37
C LEU A 144 -10.59 31.81 15.25
N PRO A 145 -11.73 32.35 14.76
CA PRO A 145 -12.62 33.11 15.59
C PRO A 145 -13.24 32.23 16.69
N ASP A 146 -13.74 32.86 17.74
CA ASP A 146 -14.44 32.18 18.83
C ASP A 146 -15.54 31.27 18.28
N HIS A 147 -15.57 30.02 18.71
CA HIS A 147 -16.51 28.99 18.26
C HIS A 147 -16.45 28.63 16.75
N GLY A 148 -15.44 29.08 16.02
CA GLY A 148 -15.30 28.86 14.57
C GLY A 148 -14.90 27.43 14.15
N HIS A 149 -14.51 26.56 15.08
CA HIS A 149 -14.00 25.21 14.79
C HIS A 149 -14.99 24.35 13.99
N GLY A 150 -16.27 24.35 14.37
CA GLY A 150 -17.31 23.54 13.71
C GLY A 150 -17.53 23.97 12.26
N ALA A 151 -17.62 25.28 12.01
CA ALA A 151 -17.78 25.83 10.68
C ALA A 151 -16.56 25.54 9.79
N PHE A 152 -15.36 25.68 10.36
CA PHE A 152 -14.12 25.37 9.67
C PHE A 152 -14.03 23.89 9.25
N LEU A 153 -14.31 22.95 10.17
CA LEU A 153 -14.31 21.52 9.86
C LEU A 153 -15.38 21.14 8.85
N HIS A 154 -16.55 21.79 8.90
CA HIS A 154 -17.61 21.58 7.91
C HIS A 154 -17.18 22.04 6.52
N ALA A 155 -16.56 23.22 6.40
CA ALA A 155 -16.04 23.71 5.14
C ALA A 155 -14.95 22.82 4.56
N LEU A 156 -14.12 22.20 5.40
CA LEU A 156 -13.13 21.19 4.96
C LEU A 156 -13.81 19.92 4.43
N ALA A 157 -14.89 19.48 5.08
CA ALA A 157 -15.62 18.30 4.64
C ALA A 157 -16.31 18.50 3.29
N GLU A 158 -16.76 19.71 2.97
CA GLU A 158 -17.36 20.05 1.67
C GLU A 158 -16.35 20.03 0.51
N ALA A 159 -15.07 20.24 0.80
CA ALA A 159 -13.99 20.20 -0.21
C ALA A 159 -13.60 18.79 -0.65
N LEU A 160 -14.10 17.76 0.02
CA LEU A 160 -13.86 16.37 -0.41
C LEU A 160 -14.56 16.08 -1.75
N PRO A 161 -14.00 15.26 -2.62
CA PRO A 161 -12.80 14.41 -2.44
C PRO A 161 -11.49 15.03 -2.95
N TRP A 162 -11.50 16.19 -3.63
CA TRP A 162 -10.32 16.74 -4.28
C TRP A 162 -9.30 17.36 -3.31
N VAL A 163 -9.72 17.68 -2.07
CA VAL A 163 -8.84 18.12 -0.97
C VAL A 163 -8.93 17.14 0.17
N GLN A 164 -7.78 16.68 0.65
CA GLN A 164 -7.64 15.84 1.83
C GLN A 164 -6.86 16.58 2.89
N VAL A 165 -7.30 16.47 4.13
CA VAL A 165 -6.56 16.95 5.29
C VAL A 165 -5.58 15.86 5.72
N GLU A 166 -4.27 16.15 5.62
CA GLU A 166 -3.23 15.23 6.08
C GLU A 166 -2.99 15.36 7.59
N ARG A 167 -2.96 16.61 8.04
CA ARG A 167 -2.69 16.94 9.44
C ARG A 167 -3.45 18.18 9.84
N ILE A 168 -4.04 18.15 11.01
CA ILE A 168 -4.65 19.30 11.65
C ILE A 168 -4.13 19.41 13.07
N GLU A 169 -3.66 20.59 13.43
CA GLU A 169 -3.21 20.93 14.76
C GLU A 169 -3.99 22.16 15.23
N ILE A 170 -4.63 22.04 16.37
CA ILE A 170 -5.37 23.13 16.99
C ILE A 170 -4.76 23.35 18.36
N ALA A 171 -4.13 24.50 18.54
CA ALA A 171 -3.63 24.90 19.85
C ALA A 171 -4.74 25.61 20.62
N GLU A 172 -5.07 25.07 21.78
CA GLU A 172 -6.07 25.66 22.68
C GLU A 172 -5.50 26.91 23.37
N GLY A 173 -6.32 27.94 23.52
CA GLY A 173 -5.97 29.20 24.16
C GLY A 173 -7.09 30.23 24.00
N ASN A 174 -6.86 31.46 24.46
CA ASN A 174 -7.78 32.57 24.28
C ASN A 174 -8.02 32.95 22.80
N ALA A 175 -7.06 32.54 21.93
CA ALA A 175 -7.12 32.66 20.49
C ALA A 175 -6.64 31.33 19.89
N PRO A 176 -7.54 30.40 19.54
CA PRO A 176 -7.16 29.07 19.08
C PRO A 176 -6.48 29.14 17.73
N ARG A 177 -5.20 28.80 17.70
CA ARG A 177 -4.42 28.75 16.48
C ARG A 177 -4.60 27.41 15.79
N VAL A 178 -4.88 27.45 14.50
CA VAL A 178 -5.01 26.27 13.67
C VAL A 178 -3.88 26.21 12.66
N VAL A 179 -3.32 25.01 12.50
CA VAL A 179 -2.34 24.69 11.45
C VAL A 179 -2.85 23.45 10.73
N VAL A 180 -3.07 23.56 9.42
CA VAL A 180 -3.56 22.44 8.62
C VAL A 180 -2.65 22.21 7.43
N THR A 181 -2.29 20.95 7.22
CA THR A 181 -1.61 20.50 6.02
C THR A 181 -2.61 19.79 5.12
N PHE A 182 -2.65 20.19 3.87
CA PHE A 182 -3.58 19.70 2.86
C PHE A 182 -2.86 18.98 1.75
N ARG A 183 -3.54 17.99 1.17
CA ARG A 183 -3.22 17.38 -0.12
C ARG A 183 -4.37 17.67 -1.08
N SER A 184 -4.13 18.47 -2.09
CA SER A 184 -5.10 18.79 -3.13
C SER A 184 -4.75 18.02 -4.39
N TYR A 185 -5.75 17.38 -5.01
CA TYR A 185 -5.57 16.58 -6.21
C TYR A 185 -6.13 17.33 -7.43
N TYR A 186 -5.41 17.23 -8.54
CA TYR A 186 -5.76 17.87 -9.80
C TYR A 186 -5.55 16.89 -10.94
N ARG A 187 -6.47 16.87 -11.91
CA ARG A 187 -6.28 16.12 -13.15
C ARG A 187 -5.45 16.96 -14.14
N LYS A 188 -4.64 16.28 -14.92
CA LYS A 188 -3.94 16.90 -16.03
C LYS A 188 -4.95 17.15 -17.14
N ALA A 189 -5.08 18.41 -17.60
CA ALA A 189 -5.85 18.68 -18.80
C ALA A 189 -5.25 17.87 -19.94
N ALA A 190 -6.11 17.15 -20.70
CA ALA A 190 -5.67 16.51 -21.90
C ALA A 190 -5.02 17.57 -22.78
N LEU A 191 -3.73 17.44 -23.06
CA LEU A 191 -3.04 18.36 -23.99
C LEU A 191 -3.83 18.31 -25.30
N ALA A 192 -4.48 19.42 -25.66
CA ALA A 192 -4.99 19.56 -26.99
C ALA A 192 -3.81 19.29 -27.95
N ASP A 193 -3.96 18.27 -28.79
CA ASP A 193 -2.95 17.84 -29.75
C ASP A 193 -2.42 19.08 -30.50
N GLY A 194 -1.25 19.59 -30.14
CA GLY A 194 -0.65 20.76 -30.79
C GLY A 194 0.39 21.52 -29.97
N GLN A 195 0.46 21.37 -28.66
CA GLN A 195 1.53 22.03 -27.88
C GLN A 195 2.59 21.02 -27.44
N GLN A 196 3.31 20.46 -28.39
CA GLN A 196 4.62 19.87 -28.13
C GLN A 196 5.49 20.99 -27.52
N GLN A 197 5.85 20.83 -26.28
CA GLN A 197 6.86 21.64 -25.61
C GLN A 197 8.11 21.66 -26.51
N PRO A 198 8.61 22.84 -26.96
CA PRO A 198 9.81 22.90 -27.79
C PRO A 198 10.92 22.13 -27.08
N PRO A 199 11.70 21.29 -27.77
CA PRO A 199 12.83 20.61 -27.16
C PRO A 199 13.74 21.68 -26.58
N ALA A 200 14.10 21.53 -25.30
CA ALA A 200 15.05 22.41 -24.63
C ALA A 200 16.29 22.52 -25.53
N ASP A 201 16.52 23.71 -26.04
CA ASP A 201 17.62 24.05 -26.94
C ASP A 201 18.94 23.76 -26.19
N LYS A 202 19.66 22.74 -26.67
CA LYS A 202 21.00 22.39 -26.20
C LYS A 202 22.07 23.29 -26.83
N SER A 203 21.74 24.53 -27.16
CA SER A 203 22.59 25.42 -27.94
C SER A 203 23.55 26.29 -27.09
N ASP A 204 23.55 26.20 -25.76
CA ASP A 204 24.46 27.05 -24.95
C ASP A 204 25.68 26.30 -24.35
N ALA A 205 26.16 25.25 -25.03
CA ALA A 205 27.39 24.56 -24.60
C ALA A 205 28.59 24.74 -25.59
N ALA A 206 28.55 25.70 -26.48
CA ALA A 206 29.61 25.85 -27.50
C ALA A 206 30.09 27.31 -27.69
N THR A 207 30.21 28.07 -26.60
CA THR A 207 31.03 29.33 -26.67
C THR A 207 32.10 29.22 -25.59
N ARG A 208 32.98 28.26 -25.78
CA ARG A 208 34.27 28.20 -25.07
C ARG A 208 35.24 29.14 -25.76
N ASN A 209 35.46 30.27 -25.13
CA ASN A 209 36.41 31.34 -25.47
C ASN A 209 37.84 30.76 -25.74
N PRO A 210 38.46 30.94 -26.94
CA PRO A 210 39.80 30.46 -27.25
C PRO A 210 40.95 31.43 -26.86
N ASP A 211 40.71 32.47 -26.07
CA ASP A 211 41.73 33.49 -25.73
C ASP A 211 42.27 33.39 -24.30
N ALA A 212 42.82 32.25 -23.94
CA ALA A 212 43.60 32.12 -22.68
C ALA A 212 44.93 31.38 -22.88
N ALA A 213 45.61 31.60 -24.02
CA ALA A 213 46.91 30.97 -24.30
C ALA A 213 48.00 31.93 -24.74
N ASP A 214 47.96 33.19 -24.27
CA ASP A 214 49.05 34.13 -24.58
C ASP A 214 49.39 35.12 -23.45
N LEU A 215 49.64 34.64 -22.26
CA LEU A 215 50.27 35.42 -21.18
C LEU A 215 51.15 34.50 -20.30
N ALA A 216 52.14 33.84 -20.92
CA ALA A 216 53.27 33.24 -20.23
C ALA A 216 54.51 33.34 -21.13
N ARG A 217 55.05 34.56 -21.21
CA ARG A 217 56.47 34.81 -21.52
C ARG A 217 56.99 35.88 -20.61
#